data_4ba9bc62461ad96ef124986d58a3b80e
#
_entry.id   4ba9bc62461ad96ef124986d58a3b80e
#
_cell.length_a   1.000
_cell.length_b   1.000
_cell.length_c   1.000
_cell.angle_alpha   90.00
_cell.angle_beta   90.00
_cell.angle_gamma   90.00
#
_symmetry.space_group_name_H-M   'P 1'
#
loop_
_entity.id
_entity.type
_entity.pdbx_description
1 polymer ?
#
loop_
_entity_poly.entity_id
_entity_poly.type
_entity_poly.pdbx_seq_one_letter_code
_entity_poly.pdbx_strand_id
1 'polypeptide(L)'
;MEKIRLKYFTCATLPSYPYFHMRIAKDSTYEASLEYWSKLQELMVMDASLLRYDEFRSFLVEAVSRVARKQYPESKSLDAVVRYVESEVKEPSIAEFLINKNVYAYVERYGLDSADAYCAVFDRYVKSPLLVKNFETLCNRWRKLSVGALSPNFNCTDLSGKKVSLSDFKGKYVYIDIWATWCGPCQREIPHLQKLEEKYHGKDIYFVSISCDKNRKAWENRVRAGLKGIQLHFVNGDTFMNDYMIKGIPRFILLDKEGKIISVDMSRPSDPVSYTHLRAHETAANL
;
A
#
# COMPACT_ATOMS: atom_id res chain seq x y z
N MET A 1 17.52 9.63 30.59
CA MET A 1 16.57 9.74 29.45
C MET A 1 17.29 9.94 28.12
N GLU A 2 18.14 10.94 28.00
CA GLU A 2 18.86 11.28 26.77
C GLU A 2 19.77 10.16 26.24
N LYS A 3 20.47 9.43 27.11
CA LYS A 3 21.33 8.30 26.72
C LYS A 3 20.57 7.18 26.00
N ILE A 4 19.32 6.89 26.39
CA ILE A 4 18.50 5.84 25.75
C ILE A 4 18.06 6.30 24.36
N ARG A 5 17.59 7.53 24.24
CA ARG A 5 17.21 8.12 22.95
C ARG A 5 18.39 8.13 22.00
N LEU A 6 19.55 8.60 22.44
CA LEU A 6 20.77 8.63 21.65
C LEU A 6 21.20 7.22 21.22
N LYS A 7 21.13 6.22 22.12
CA LYS A 7 21.43 4.82 21.79
C LYS A 7 20.59 4.33 20.63
N TYR A 8 19.26 4.47 20.69
CA TYR A 8 18.37 3.94 19.66
C TYR A 8 18.33 4.81 18.39
N PHE A 9 18.59 6.11 18.51
CA PHE A 9 18.81 6.98 17.37
C PHE A 9 20.04 6.54 16.57
N THR A 10 21.17 6.29 17.22
CA THR A 10 22.40 5.82 16.55
C THR A 10 22.27 4.43 15.97
N CYS A 11 21.46 3.56 16.56
CA CYS A 11 21.22 2.20 16.08
C CYS A 11 20.04 2.11 15.08
N ALA A 12 19.36 3.21 14.76
CA ALA A 12 18.13 3.21 13.97
C ALA A 12 18.28 2.55 12.59
N THR A 13 19.44 2.68 11.95
CA THR A 13 19.71 2.11 10.62
C THR A 13 20.25 0.67 10.67
N LEU A 14 20.67 0.20 11.85
CA LEU A 14 21.28 -1.12 11.99
C LEU A 14 20.37 -2.25 11.46
N PRO A 15 19.06 -2.32 11.76
CA PRO A 15 18.20 -3.38 11.26
C PRO A 15 18.12 -3.43 9.73
N SER A 16 18.26 -2.29 9.07
CA SER A 16 18.18 -2.16 7.61
C SER A 16 19.53 -2.25 6.90
N TYR A 17 20.63 -2.32 7.65
CA TYR A 17 22.00 -2.33 7.09
C TYR A 17 22.20 -3.39 5.99
N PRO A 18 21.82 -4.68 6.16
CA PRO A 18 22.04 -5.69 5.12
C PRO A 18 21.35 -5.33 3.79
N TYR A 19 20.15 -4.79 3.86
CA TYR A 19 19.41 -4.36 2.68
C TYR A 19 20.08 -3.20 1.96
N PHE A 20 20.54 -2.20 2.70
CA PHE A 20 21.25 -1.05 2.11
C PHE A 20 22.61 -1.47 1.55
N HIS A 21 23.33 -2.37 2.24
CA HIS A 21 24.59 -2.92 1.76
C HIS A 21 24.42 -3.63 0.41
N MET A 22 23.51 -4.58 0.32
CA MET A 22 23.21 -5.28 -0.93
C MET A 22 22.88 -4.33 -2.09
N ARG A 23 22.13 -3.28 -1.78
CA ARG A 23 21.67 -2.32 -2.79
C ARG A 23 22.77 -1.38 -3.26
N ILE A 24 23.58 -0.86 -2.35
CA ILE A 24 24.66 0.11 -2.64
C ILE A 24 25.86 -0.60 -3.27
N ALA A 25 26.26 -1.74 -2.70
CA ALA A 25 27.36 -2.56 -3.22
C ALA A 25 26.98 -3.35 -4.48
N LYS A 26 25.68 -3.39 -4.84
CA LYS A 26 25.11 -4.23 -5.92
C LYS A 26 25.44 -5.72 -5.73
N ASP A 27 25.59 -6.14 -4.49
CA ASP A 27 25.87 -7.53 -4.10
C ASP A 27 24.60 -8.18 -3.55
N SER A 28 23.90 -8.91 -4.42
CA SER A 28 22.67 -9.62 -4.04
C SER A 28 22.93 -10.88 -3.20
N THR A 29 24.19 -11.29 -3.06
CA THR A 29 24.61 -12.50 -2.31
C THR A 29 25.08 -12.18 -0.90
N TYR A 30 25.11 -10.88 -0.52
CA TYR A 30 25.58 -10.48 0.79
C TYR A 30 24.73 -11.07 1.91
N GLU A 31 25.38 -11.74 2.82
CA GLU A 31 24.78 -12.23 4.07
C GLU A 31 25.42 -11.52 5.28
N ALA A 32 24.58 -11.05 6.18
CA ALA A 32 25.06 -10.41 7.40
C ALA A 32 25.70 -11.45 8.34
N SER A 33 26.81 -11.07 9.00
CA SER A 33 27.56 -11.93 9.90
C SER A 33 26.77 -12.37 11.12
N LEU A 34 27.20 -13.46 11.78
CA LEU A 34 26.64 -13.90 13.05
C LEU A 34 26.75 -12.82 14.13
N GLU A 35 27.87 -12.09 14.15
CA GLU A 35 28.09 -10.96 15.08
C GLU A 35 27.03 -9.87 14.88
N TYR A 36 26.72 -9.52 13.63
CA TYR A 36 25.63 -8.56 13.34
C TYR A 36 24.31 -9.02 13.95
N TRP A 37 23.92 -10.28 13.73
CA TRP A 37 22.66 -10.81 14.24
C TRP A 37 22.64 -10.88 15.77
N SER A 38 23.73 -11.29 16.41
CA SER A 38 23.86 -11.30 17.86
C SER A 38 23.73 -9.89 18.43
N LYS A 39 24.38 -8.90 17.80
CA LYS A 39 24.30 -7.51 18.24
C LYS A 39 22.90 -6.94 18.06
N LEU A 40 22.23 -7.26 16.99
CA LEU A 40 20.84 -6.84 16.76
C LEU A 40 19.91 -7.40 17.85
N GLN A 41 20.03 -8.68 18.19
CA GLN A 41 19.25 -9.31 19.23
C GLN A 41 19.55 -8.73 20.62
N GLU A 42 20.80 -8.45 20.97
CA GLU A 42 21.19 -7.78 22.23
C GLU A 42 20.53 -6.40 22.39
N LEU A 43 20.36 -5.68 21.29
CA LEU A 43 19.72 -4.36 21.29
C LEU A 43 18.19 -4.44 21.39
N MET A 44 17.59 -5.57 21.06
CA MET A 44 16.14 -5.82 21.10
C MET A 44 15.67 -6.10 22.54
N VAL A 45 15.87 -5.13 23.44
CA VAL A 45 15.46 -5.27 24.84
C VAL A 45 13.94 -5.31 24.95
N MET A 46 13.40 -6.36 25.60
CA MET A 46 11.95 -6.53 25.82
C MET A 46 11.48 -5.85 27.10
N ASP A 47 11.73 -4.55 27.23
CA ASP A 47 11.34 -3.72 28.37
C ASP A 47 10.26 -2.72 27.95
N ALA A 48 9.03 -2.91 28.45
CA ALA A 48 7.88 -2.06 28.17
C ALA A 48 8.10 -0.59 28.51
N SER A 49 8.95 -0.29 29.53
CA SER A 49 9.25 1.09 29.92
C SER A 49 9.93 1.89 28.80
N LEU A 50 10.56 1.19 27.85
CA LEU A 50 11.22 1.80 26.69
C LEU A 50 10.23 2.20 25.57
N LEU A 51 9.00 1.68 25.59
CA LEU A 51 7.97 2.04 24.60
C LEU A 51 7.59 3.53 24.62
N ARG A 52 7.93 4.27 25.65
CA ARG A 52 7.77 5.73 25.71
C ARG A 52 8.69 6.50 24.76
N TYR A 53 9.74 5.85 24.21
CA TYR A 53 10.70 6.47 23.30
C TYR A 53 10.41 6.10 21.83
N ASP A 54 10.21 7.09 20.99
CA ASP A 54 9.92 6.88 19.56
C ASP A 54 11.06 6.17 18.84
N GLU A 55 12.29 6.51 19.21
CA GLU A 55 13.49 5.92 18.65
C GLU A 55 13.57 4.41 18.94
N PHE A 56 13.21 3.99 20.15
CA PHE A 56 13.15 2.58 20.52
C PHE A 56 12.02 1.87 19.79
N ARG A 57 10.83 2.45 19.74
CA ARG A 57 9.68 1.85 19.03
C ARG A 57 10.00 1.60 17.56
N SER A 58 10.57 2.59 16.89
CA SER A 58 10.95 2.49 15.48
C SER A 58 12.01 1.41 15.26
N PHE A 59 13.05 1.41 16.07
CA PHE A 59 14.09 0.39 16.06
C PHE A 59 13.51 -1.02 16.28
N LEU A 60 12.69 -1.20 17.30
CA LEU A 60 12.15 -2.51 17.69
C LEU A 60 11.29 -3.14 16.58
N VAL A 61 10.40 -2.36 15.96
CA VAL A 61 9.56 -2.84 14.86
C VAL A 61 10.41 -3.35 13.70
N GLU A 62 11.41 -2.58 13.29
CA GLU A 62 12.26 -2.98 12.17
C GLU A 62 13.17 -4.17 12.53
N ALA A 63 13.76 -4.17 13.73
CA ALA A 63 14.62 -5.25 14.21
C ALA A 63 13.86 -6.57 14.31
N VAL A 64 12.66 -6.57 14.91
CA VAL A 64 11.79 -7.75 14.98
C VAL A 64 11.44 -8.25 13.59
N SER A 65 11.07 -7.35 12.67
CA SER A 65 10.76 -7.74 11.29
C SER A 65 11.93 -8.45 10.60
N ARG A 66 13.17 -8.02 10.86
CA ARG A 66 14.38 -8.63 10.28
C ARG A 66 14.71 -9.98 10.90
N VAL A 67 14.71 -10.05 12.24
CA VAL A 67 15.01 -11.29 12.97
C VAL A 67 13.94 -12.34 12.68
N ALA A 68 12.67 -11.99 12.69
CA ALA A 68 11.56 -12.88 12.38
C ALA A 68 11.69 -13.51 10.98
N ARG A 69 11.97 -12.70 9.96
CA ARG A 69 12.18 -13.22 8.60
C ARG A 69 13.40 -14.13 8.47
N LYS A 70 14.45 -13.89 9.25
CA LYS A 70 15.60 -14.81 9.30
C LYS A 70 15.23 -16.13 9.98
N GLN A 71 14.44 -16.06 11.04
CA GLN A 71 14.03 -17.25 11.81
C GLN A 71 12.96 -18.09 11.07
N TYR A 72 12.10 -17.42 10.28
CA TYR A 72 10.99 -18.04 9.54
C TYR A 72 11.04 -17.64 8.05
N PRO A 73 12.07 -18.07 7.31
CA PRO A 73 12.30 -17.62 5.93
C PRO A 73 11.22 -18.05 4.94
N GLU A 74 10.50 -19.13 5.24
CA GLU A 74 9.38 -19.66 4.43
C GLU A 74 8.08 -18.87 4.62
N SER A 75 7.99 -18.05 5.67
CA SER A 75 6.78 -17.30 6.00
C SER A 75 6.69 -15.98 5.25
N LYS A 76 5.46 -15.54 4.96
CA LYS A 76 5.23 -14.14 4.56
C LYS A 76 5.71 -13.20 5.68
N SER A 77 6.06 -11.97 5.33
CA SER A 77 6.68 -11.03 6.28
C SER A 77 5.88 -10.83 7.58
N LEU A 78 4.54 -10.68 7.47
CA LEU A 78 3.71 -10.51 8.66
C LEU A 78 3.52 -11.82 9.44
N ASP A 79 3.38 -12.96 8.76
CA ASP A 79 3.30 -14.28 9.41
C ASP A 79 4.55 -14.56 10.23
N ALA A 80 5.74 -14.23 9.68
CA ALA A 80 6.99 -14.37 10.41
C ALA A 80 7.02 -13.52 11.69
N VAL A 81 6.55 -12.27 11.63
CA VAL A 81 6.45 -11.40 12.80
C VAL A 81 5.48 -11.94 13.83
N VAL A 82 4.31 -12.41 13.41
CA VAL A 82 3.31 -13.02 14.33
C VAL A 82 3.91 -14.23 15.03
N ARG A 83 4.51 -15.17 14.29
CA ARG A 83 5.17 -16.36 14.86
C ARG A 83 6.28 -15.98 15.85
N TYR A 84 7.08 -14.98 15.51
CA TYR A 84 8.13 -14.48 16.39
C TYR A 84 7.55 -13.90 17.70
N VAL A 85 6.50 -13.10 17.61
CA VAL A 85 5.83 -12.55 18.81
C VAL A 85 5.26 -13.66 19.67
N GLU A 86 4.63 -14.68 19.07
CA GLU A 86 4.05 -15.81 19.81
C GLU A 86 5.10 -16.67 20.52
N SER A 87 6.28 -16.87 19.93
CA SER A 87 7.33 -17.71 20.47
C SER A 87 8.27 -16.98 21.44
N GLU A 88 8.70 -15.76 21.08
CA GLU A 88 9.84 -15.11 21.74
C GLU A 88 9.43 -13.94 22.66
N VAL A 89 8.29 -13.27 22.40
CA VAL A 89 7.93 -12.06 23.15
C VAL A 89 7.05 -12.42 24.33
N LYS A 90 7.61 -12.36 25.54
CA LYS A 90 6.90 -12.69 26.80
C LYS A 90 6.29 -11.47 27.48
N GLU A 91 6.77 -10.26 27.18
CA GLU A 91 6.25 -9.01 27.75
C GLU A 91 4.96 -8.59 27.01
N PRO A 92 3.78 -8.59 27.71
CA PRO A 92 2.50 -8.35 27.04
C PRO A 92 2.39 -7.01 26.34
N SER A 93 2.95 -5.95 26.94
CA SER A 93 2.90 -4.59 26.34
C SER A 93 3.76 -4.48 25.08
N ILE A 94 4.86 -5.22 25.01
CA ILE A 94 5.70 -5.31 23.81
C ILE A 94 4.96 -6.10 22.72
N ALA A 95 4.33 -7.23 23.09
CA ALA A 95 3.54 -8.04 22.15
C ALA A 95 2.37 -7.23 21.57
N GLU A 96 1.60 -6.54 22.42
CA GLU A 96 0.52 -5.64 22.00
C GLU A 96 1.03 -4.57 21.03
N PHE A 97 2.13 -3.91 21.38
CA PHE A 97 2.73 -2.88 20.54
C PHE A 97 3.14 -3.42 19.17
N LEU A 98 3.85 -4.55 19.12
CA LEU A 98 4.35 -5.15 17.88
C LEU A 98 3.20 -5.64 16.99
N ILE A 99 2.22 -6.34 17.55
CA ILE A 99 1.05 -6.82 16.80
C ILE A 99 0.25 -5.63 16.28
N ASN A 100 -0.06 -4.64 17.13
CA ASN A 100 -0.77 -3.45 16.68
C ASN A 100 -0.05 -2.76 15.51
N LYS A 101 1.25 -2.51 15.62
CA LYS A 101 2.00 -1.82 14.57
C LYS A 101 2.02 -2.58 13.24
N ASN A 102 2.26 -3.88 13.28
CA ASN A 102 2.42 -4.67 12.07
C ASN A 102 1.07 -5.01 11.41
N VAL A 103 0.06 -5.40 12.19
CA VAL A 103 -1.27 -5.71 11.65
C VAL A 103 -1.96 -4.44 11.15
N TYR A 104 -1.89 -3.35 11.91
CA TYR A 104 -2.44 -2.05 11.46
C TYR A 104 -1.82 -1.61 10.13
N ALA A 105 -0.50 -1.65 10.00
CA ALA A 105 0.21 -1.28 8.79
C ALA A 105 -0.14 -2.20 7.60
N TYR A 106 -0.33 -3.50 7.86
CA TYR A 106 -0.78 -4.45 6.85
C TYR A 106 -2.18 -4.10 6.33
N VAL A 107 -3.15 -3.94 7.24
CA VAL A 107 -4.53 -3.59 6.86
C VAL A 107 -4.60 -2.19 6.22
N GLU A 108 -3.83 -1.23 6.72
CA GLU A 108 -3.76 0.11 6.12
C GLU A 108 -3.30 0.07 4.66
N ARG A 109 -2.41 -0.86 4.32
CA ARG A 109 -1.82 -0.96 2.98
C ARG A 109 -2.59 -1.86 2.03
N TYR A 110 -3.07 -2.99 2.51
CA TYR A 110 -3.61 -4.07 1.66
C TYR A 110 -5.12 -4.27 1.82
N GLY A 111 -5.75 -3.62 2.80
CA GLY A 111 -7.17 -3.78 3.07
C GLY A 111 -7.48 -5.01 3.92
N LEU A 112 -8.76 -5.42 3.84
CA LEU A 112 -9.30 -6.53 4.61
C LEU A 112 -9.29 -7.85 3.84
N ASP A 113 -9.05 -7.82 2.54
CA ASP A 113 -9.01 -9.04 1.73
C ASP A 113 -7.90 -9.97 2.24
N SER A 114 -8.28 -11.18 2.64
CA SER A 114 -7.38 -12.17 3.26
C SER A 114 -6.72 -11.73 4.57
N ALA A 115 -7.30 -10.77 5.30
CA ALA A 115 -6.77 -10.26 6.57
C ALA A 115 -7.41 -10.90 7.82
N ASP A 116 -8.39 -11.80 7.69
CA ASP A 116 -9.16 -12.35 8.81
C ASP A 116 -8.28 -12.97 9.90
N ALA A 117 -7.27 -13.75 9.50
CA ALA A 117 -6.32 -14.34 10.44
C ALA A 117 -5.53 -13.27 11.22
N TYR A 118 -5.15 -12.17 10.57
CA TYR A 118 -4.44 -11.07 11.21
C TYR A 118 -5.36 -10.24 12.12
N CYS A 119 -6.62 -10.05 11.74
CA CYS A 119 -7.62 -9.43 12.60
C CYS A 119 -7.83 -10.25 13.87
N ALA A 120 -7.92 -11.59 13.76
CA ALA A 120 -8.02 -12.46 14.93
C ALA A 120 -6.78 -12.39 15.84
N VAL A 121 -5.58 -12.28 15.26
CA VAL A 121 -4.35 -12.05 16.03
C VAL A 121 -4.39 -10.69 16.72
N PHE A 122 -4.83 -9.63 16.03
CA PHE A 122 -5.00 -8.31 16.61
C PHE A 122 -5.93 -8.37 17.83
N ASP A 123 -7.10 -8.97 17.71
CA ASP A 123 -8.09 -9.07 18.79
C ASP A 123 -7.56 -9.86 20.00
N ARG A 124 -6.69 -10.85 19.76
CA ARG A 124 -6.06 -11.64 20.83
C ARG A 124 -5.04 -10.83 21.64
N TYR A 125 -4.24 -9.99 21.00
CA TYR A 125 -3.11 -9.29 21.62
C TYR A 125 -3.39 -7.84 22.00
N VAL A 126 -4.21 -7.13 21.23
CA VAL A 126 -4.43 -5.69 21.44
C VAL A 126 -5.65 -5.46 22.33
N LYS A 127 -5.42 -4.91 23.53
CA LYS A 127 -6.44 -4.68 24.56
C LYS A 127 -6.65 -3.20 24.87
N SER A 128 -5.72 -2.32 24.49
CA SER A 128 -5.87 -0.88 24.65
C SER A 128 -7.11 -0.35 23.93
N PRO A 129 -8.09 0.27 24.63
CA PRO A 129 -9.33 0.74 24.00
C PRO A 129 -9.08 1.74 22.86
N LEU A 130 -8.06 2.57 22.98
CA LEU A 130 -7.69 3.55 21.95
C LEU A 130 -7.17 2.85 20.68
N LEU A 131 -6.34 1.82 20.83
CA LEU A 131 -5.79 1.09 19.68
C LEU A 131 -6.88 0.28 18.99
N VAL A 132 -7.77 -0.37 19.75
CA VAL A 132 -8.93 -1.09 19.22
C VAL A 132 -9.82 -0.14 18.41
N LYS A 133 -10.20 1.00 18.98
CA LYS A 133 -11.02 2.01 18.29
C LYS A 133 -10.37 2.52 16.99
N ASN A 134 -9.07 2.75 17.01
CA ASN A 134 -8.33 3.20 15.82
C ASN A 134 -8.34 2.12 14.73
N PHE A 135 -8.14 0.86 15.10
CA PHE A 135 -8.17 -0.26 14.17
C PHE A 135 -9.58 -0.50 13.60
N GLU A 136 -10.61 -0.44 14.43
CA GLU A 136 -12.01 -0.50 13.96
C GLU A 136 -12.34 0.62 12.97
N THR A 137 -11.85 1.83 13.23
CA THR A 137 -12.01 2.96 12.31
C THR A 137 -11.34 2.68 10.96
N LEU A 138 -10.14 2.10 10.97
CA LEU A 138 -9.43 1.67 9.77
C LEU A 138 -10.23 0.60 9.01
N CYS A 139 -10.67 -0.46 9.71
CA CYS A 139 -11.46 -1.54 9.12
C CYS A 139 -12.77 -1.01 8.51
N ASN A 140 -13.46 -0.09 9.20
CA ASN A 140 -14.70 0.52 8.70
C ASN A 140 -14.49 1.34 7.43
N ARG A 141 -13.33 1.98 7.27
CA ARG A 141 -12.97 2.66 6.01
C ARG A 141 -12.80 1.65 4.88
N TRP A 142 -12.12 0.54 5.11
CA TRP A 142 -11.93 -0.51 4.11
C TRP A 142 -13.22 -1.23 3.74
N ARG A 143 -14.14 -1.47 4.71
CA ARG A 143 -15.46 -2.05 4.42
C ARG A 143 -16.29 -1.22 3.43
N LYS A 144 -16.11 0.11 3.43
CA LYS A 144 -16.73 0.99 2.43
C LYS A 144 -16.14 0.85 1.02
N LEU A 145 -14.98 0.23 0.91
CA LEU A 145 -14.28 -0.04 -0.35
C LEU A 145 -14.36 -1.51 -0.76
N SER A 146 -15.25 -2.29 -0.16
CA SER A 146 -15.44 -3.69 -0.51
C SER A 146 -15.98 -3.85 -1.93
N VAL A 147 -15.71 -4.99 -2.54
CA VAL A 147 -16.26 -5.36 -3.84
C VAL A 147 -17.78 -5.24 -3.82
N GLY A 148 -18.35 -4.62 -4.85
CA GLY A 148 -19.78 -4.32 -4.97
C GLY A 148 -20.26 -3.05 -4.27
N ALA A 149 -19.45 -2.40 -3.42
CA ALA A 149 -19.77 -1.10 -2.86
C ALA A 149 -19.70 0.00 -3.93
N LEU A 150 -20.49 1.07 -3.78
CA LEU A 150 -20.37 2.23 -4.64
C LEU A 150 -19.02 2.92 -4.45
N SER A 151 -18.35 3.21 -5.55
CA SER A 151 -17.09 3.94 -5.55
C SER A 151 -17.26 5.35 -5.00
N PRO A 152 -16.32 5.85 -4.17
CA PRO A 152 -16.16 7.28 -3.95
C PRO A 152 -16.09 8.03 -5.28
N ASN A 153 -16.73 9.20 -5.34
CA ASN A 153 -16.66 10.05 -6.51
C ASN A 153 -15.32 10.80 -6.57
N PHE A 154 -14.87 11.15 -7.76
CA PHE A 154 -13.76 12.08 -7.96
C PHE A 154 -14.25 13.36 -8.64
N ASN A 155 -13.52 14.46 -8.41
CA ASN A 155 -13.72 15.72 -9.07
C ASN A 155 -12.42 16.12 -9.77
N CYS A 156 -12.46 16.11 -11.08
CA CYS A 156 -11.31 16.36 -11.94
C CYS A 156 -11.59 17.45 -12.97
N THR A 157 -10.56 17.86 -13.67
CA THR A 157 -10.68 18.67 -14.88
C THR A 157 -9.87 18.04 -15.99
N ASP A 158 -10.36 18.16 -17.22
CA ASP A 158 -9.60 17.81 -18.43
C ASP A 158 -8.62 18.93 -18.84
N LEU A 159 -7.94 18.75 -19.99
CA LEU A 159 -7.02 19.76 -20.54
C LEU A 159 -7.68 21.09 -20.90
N SER A 160 -8.97 21.08 -21.20
CA SER A 160 -9.73 22.30 -21.51
C SER A 160 -10.21 23.03 -20.25
N GLY A 161 -10.08 22.42 -19.07
CA GLY A 161 -10.59 22.91 -17.80
C GLY A 161 -12.06 22.50 -17.53
N LYS A 162 -12.67 21.68 -18.39
CA LYS A 162 -14.00 21.13 -18.18
C LYS A 162 -13.97 20.22 -16.95
N LYS A 163 -14.96 20.42 -16.06
CA LYS A 163 -15.15 19.54 -14.90
C LYS A 163 -15.66 18.17 -15.34
N VAL A 164 -15.06 17.14 -14.77
CA VAL A 164 -15.37 15.74 -15.00
C VAL A 164 -15.43 15.01 -13.66
N SER A 165 -16.44 14.17 -13.51
CA SER A 165 -16.66 13.36 -12.31
C SER A 165 -16.88 11.89 -12.70
N LEU A 166 -16.85 10.98 -11.72
CA LEU A 166 -17.10 9.56 -11.97
C LEU A 166 -18.48 9.32 -12.61
N SER A 167 -19.49 10.12 -12.28
CA SER A 167 -20.84 9.98 -12.83
C SER A 167 -20.92 10.15 -14.36
N ASP A 168 -19.91 10.81 -14.96
CA ASP A 168 -19.85 11.01 -16.42
C ASP A 168 -19.45 9.72 -17.17
N PHE A 169 -19.06 8.67 -16.46
CA PHE A 169 -18.62 7.40 -17.00
C PHE A 169 -19.61 6.24 -16.81
N LYS A 170 -20.80 6.52 -16.30
CA LYS A 170 -21.83 5.49 -16.08
C LYS A 170 -22.19 4.74 -17.38
N GLY A 171 -22.56 3.48 -17.24
CA GLY A 171 -22.98 2.61 -18.32
C GLY A 171 -21.85 1.79 -18.96
N LYS A 172 -20.60 2.06 -18.59
CA LYS A 172 -19.43 1.27 -19.00
C LYS A 172 -18.55 0.95 -17.80
N TYR A 173 -17.73 -0.07 -17.93
CA TYR A 173 -16.64 -0.30 -16.97
C TYR A 173 -15.69 0.89 -16.93
N VAL A 174 -15.08 1.16 -15.79
CA VAL A 174 -14.11 2.24 -15.65
C VAL A 174 -12.82 1.68 -15.05
N TYR A 175 -11.76 1.68 -15.87
CA TYR A 175 -10.40 1.38 -15.44
C TYR A 175 -9.70 2.69 -15.12
N ILE A 176 -9.42 2.94 -13.84
CA ILE A 176 -8.80 4.18 -13.35
C ILE A 176 -7.32 3.93 -13.09
N ASP A 177 -6.46 4.78 -13.65
CA ASP A 177 -5.03 4.87 -13.38
C ASP A 177 -4.73 6.15 -12.59
N ILE A 178 -4.19 6.02 -11.39
CA ILE A 178 -3.72 7.17 -10.59
C ILE A 178 -2.21 7.27 -10.71
N TRP A 179 -1.76 8.40 -11.23
CA TRP A 179 -0.36 8.62 -11.57
C TRP A 179 0.12 10.05 -11.31
N ALA A 180 1.40 10.32 -11.54
CA ALA A 180 1.98 11.67 -11.56
C ALA A 180 3.22 11.74 -12.46
N THR A 181 3.54 12.93 -12.93
CA THR A 181 4.69 13.16 -13.83
C THR A 181 6.04 12.81 -13.20
N TRP A 182 6.18 13.00 -11.90
CA TRP A 182 7.39 12.69 -11.11
C TRP A 182 7.48 11.22 -10.70
N CYS A 183 6.44 10.42 -10.92
CA CYS A 183 6.39 9.02 -10.51
C CYS A 183 7.08 8.11 -11.55
N GLY A 184 8.33 7.77 -11.33
CA GLY A 184 9.10 6.88 -12.22
C GLY A 184 8.44 5.53 -12.49
N PRO A 185 7.94 4.80 -11.47
CA PRO A 185 7.16 3.58 -11.69
C PRO A 185 5.94 3.79 -12.58
N CYS A 186 5.19 4.89 -12.39
CA CYS A 186 4.02 5.21 -13.22
C CYS A 186 4.40 5.40 -14.69
N GLN A 187 5.50 6.12 -14.96
CA GLN A 187 5.99 6.35 -16.31
C GLN A 187 6.31 5.03 -17.05
N ARG A 188 6.77 4.00 -16.33
CA ARG A 188 7.04 2.68 -16.90
C ARG A 188 5.77 1.92 -17.26
N GLU A 189 4.66 2.16 -16.55
CA GLU A 189 3.38 1.49 -16.84
C GLU A 189 2.63 2.13 -18.03
N ILE A 190 2.87 3.40 -18.37
CA ILE A 190 2.17 4.10 -19.46
C ILE A 190 2.18 3.33 -20.80
N PRO A 191 3.30 2.81 -21.31
CA PRO A 191 3.27 2.05 -22.57
C PRO A 191 2.43 0.78 -22.51
N HIS A 192 2.37 0.12 -21.35
CA HIS A 192 1.57 -1.08 -21.13
C HIS A 192 0.08 -0.72 -21.03
N LEU A 193 -0.25 0.37 -20.35
CA LEU A 193 -1.61 0.89 -20.24
C LEU A 193 -2.15 1.27 -21.63
N GLN A 194 -1.36 1.95 -22.47
CA GLN A 194 -1.77 2.32 -23.82
C GLN A 194 -2.03 1.09 -24.72
N LYS A 195 -1.22 0.03 -24.59
CA LYS A 195 -1.47 -1.24 -25.30
C LYS A 195 -2.75 -1.91 -24.79
N LEU A 196 -3.01 -1.84 -23.48
CA LEU A 196 -4.23 -2.38 -22.90
C LEU A 196 -5.46 -1.62 -23.44
N GLU A 197 -5.41 -0.28 -23.44
CA GLU A 197 -6.45 0.59 -23.96
C GLU A 197 -6.74 0.32 -25.44
N GLU A 198 -5.68 0.18 -26.28
CA GLU A 198 -5.81 -0.15 -27.68
C GLU A 198 -6.50 -1.50 -27.91
N LYS A 199 -6.16 -2.52 -27.11
CA LYS A 199 -6.77 -3.84 -27.16
C LYS A 199 -8.26 -3.83 -26.80
N TYR A 200 -8.68 -2.93 -25.91
CA TYR A 200 -10.06 -2.77 -25.47
C TYR A 200 -10.81 -1.67 -26.26
N HIS A 201 -10.19 -1.14 -27.32
CA HIS A 201 -10.84 -0.13 -28.16
C HIS A 201 -12.18 -0.66 -28.72
N GLY A 202 -13.23 0.13 -28.60
CA GLY A 202 -14.59 -0.25 -29.02
C GLY A 202 -15.34 -1.18 -28.05
N LYS A 203 -14.76 -1.54 -26.90
CA LYS A 203 -15.43 -2.29 -25.84
C LYS A 203 -16.11 -1.35 -24.84
N ASP A 204 -16.97 -1.91 -23.99
CA ASP A 204 -17.72 -1.18 -22.97
C ASP A 204 -16.88 -0.83 -21.75
N ILE A 205 -15.72 -0.23 -21.94
CA ILE A 205 -14.80 0.19 -20.87
C ILE A 205 -14.16 1.54 -21.19
N TYR A 206 -14.08 2.40 -20.19
CA TYR A 206 -13.30 3.62 -20.21
C TYR A 206 -11.96 3.42 -19.49
N PHE A 207 -10.89 3.92 -20.08
CA PHE A 207 -9.59 4.05 -19.44
C PHE A 207 -9.41 5.51 -19.05
N VAL A 208 -9.32 5.77 -17.73
CA VAL A 208 -9.30 7.13 -17.16
C VAL A 208 -8.03 7.29 -16.35
N SER A 209 -7.08 8.05 -16.88
CA SER A 209 -5.82 8.37 -16.19
C SER A 209 -5.97 9.69 -15.44
N ILE A 210 -5.86 9.64 -14.10
CA ILE A 210 -6.03 10.81 -13.23
C ILE A 210 -4.69 11.15 -12.60
N SER A 211 -4.20 12.34 -12.89
CA SER A 211 -2.97 12.85 -12.29
C SER A 211 -3.21 13.47 -10.92
N CYS A 212 -2.36 13.08 -9.97
CA CYS A 212 -2.27 13.72 -8.65
C CYS A 212 -1.10 14.74 -8.56
N ASP A 213 -0.63 15.26 -9.68
CA ASP A 213 0.40 16.29 -9.70
C ASP A 213 -0.08 17.56 -8.98
N LYS A 214 0.76 18.12 -8.11
CA LYS A 214 0.51 19.45 -7.54
C LYS A 214 0.71 20.57 -8.59
N ASN A 215 1.57 20.33 -9.58
CA ASN A 215 1.85 21.24 -10.67
C ASN A 215 1.06 20.85 -11.92
N ARG A 216 -0.10 21.48 -12.09
CA ARG A 216 -0.98 21.24 -13.25
C ARG A 216 -0.24 21.45 -14.59
N LYS A 217 0.64 22.45 -14.71
CA LYS A 217 1.37 22.73 -15.95
C LYS A 217 2.32 21.58 -16.33
N ALA A 218 2.93 20.92 -15.33
CA ALA A 218 3.75 19.72 -15.60
C ALA A 218 2.91 18.60 -16.19
N TRP A 219 1.73 18.33 -15.63
CA TRP A 219 0.77 17.36 -16.17
C TRP A 219 0.33 17.74 -17.60
N GLU A 220 -0.10 18.99 -17.84
CA GLU A 220 -0.53 19.46 -19.16
C GLU A 220 0.56 19.25 -20.23
N ASN A 221 1.81 19.62 -19.91
CA ASN A 221 2.95 19.43 -20.80
C ASN A 221 3.16 17.93 -21.11
N ARG A 222 3.07 17.08 -20.09
CA ARG A 222 3.24 15.64 -20.26
C ARG A 222 2.13 15.01 -21.12
N VAL A 223 0.88 15.42 -20.92
CA VAL A 223 -0.26 14.96 -21.74
C VAL A 223 -0.10 15.40 -23.18
N ARG A 224 0.23 16.67 -23.43
CA ARG A 224 0.46 17.23 -24.79
C ARG A 224 1.64 16.57 -25.52
N ALA A 225 2.58 15.99 -24.78
CA ALA A 225 3.72 15.24 -25.34
C ALA A 225 3.34 13.83 -25.85
N GLY A 226 2.04 13.47 -25.90
CA GLY A 226 1.55 12.28 -26.58
C GLY A 226 0.90 11.22 -25.72
N LEU A 227 0.37 11.56 -24.55
CA LEU A 227 -0.49 10.65 -23.83
C LEU A 227 -1.86 10.56 -24.52
N LYS A 228 -2.33 9.33 -24.69
CA LYS A 228 -3.64 9.02 -25.28
C LYS A 228 -4.69 8.82 -24.19
N GLY A 229 -5.93 8.55 -24.58
CA GLY A 229 -7.03 8.22 -23.68
C GLY A 229 -7.57 9.43 -22.90
N ILE A 230 -8.36 9.15 -21.90
CA ILE A 230 -9.02 10.16 -21.06
C ILE A 230 -8.03 10.60 -19.97
N GLN A 231 -7.51 11.81 -20.11
CA GLN A 231 -6.51 12.38 -19.21
C GLN A 231 -7.15 13.46 -18.35
N LEU A 232 -7.14 13.25 -17.04
CA LEU A 232 -7.75 14.12 -16.04
C LEU A 232 -6.72 14.54 -15.00
N HIS A 233 -7.03 15.64 -14.32
CA HIS A 233 -6.26 16.16 -13.20
C HIS A 233 -7.18 16.45 -12.01
N PHE A 234 -6.82 16.00 -10.80
CA PHE A 234 -7.59 16.30 -9.60
C PHE A 234 -7.70 17.81 -9.37
N VAL A 235 -8.90 18.25 -8.96
CA VAL A 235 -9.06 19.63 -8.47
C VAL A 235 -8.50 19.77 -7.06
N ASN A 236 -8.11 20.98 -6.67
CA ASN A 236 -7.67 21.24 -5.30
C ASN A 236 -8.77 20.88 -4.30
N GLY A 237 -8.37 20.17 -3.24
CA GLY A 237 -9.29 19.70 -2.19
C GLY A 237 -10.06 18.43 -2.52
N ASP A 238 -9.76 17.76 -3.64
CA ASP A 238 -10.31 16.44 -3.93
C ASP A 238 -9.88 15.42 -2.87
N THR A 239 -10.82 14.60 -2.41
CA THR A 239 -10.62 13.62 -1.34
C THR A 239 -10.45 12.19 -1.83
N PHE A 240 -10.58 11.94 -3.14
CA PHE A 240 -10.62 10.61 -3.75
C PHE A 240 -9.45 9.70 -3.30
N MET A 241 -8.22 10.22 -3.34
CA MET A 241 -7.06 9.43 -2.91
C MET A 241 -7.16 9.02 -1.44
N ASN A 242 -7.66 9.92 -0.58
CA ASN A 242 -7.87 9.62 0.83
C ASN A 242 -9.05 8.67 1.03
N ASP A 243 -10.14 8.83 0.28
CA ASP A 243 -11.34 8.00 0.36
C ASP A 243 -11.04 6.57 -0.12
N TYR A 244 -10.21 6.41 -1.14
CA TYR A 244 -9.67 5.14 -1.61
C TYR A 244 -8.47 4.64 -0.80
N MET A 245 -8.07 5.35 0.26
CA MET A 245 -6.93 4.98 1.11
C MET A 245 -5.62 4.78 0.32
N ILE A 246 -5.44 5.51 -0.78
CA ILE A 246 -4.26 5.40 -1.65
C ILE A 246 -3.06 6.03 -0.95
N LYS A 247 -2.06 5.21 -0.61
CA LYS A 247 -0.82 5.63 0.06
C LYS A 247 0.37 5.74 -0.91
N GLY A 248 0.20 5.26 -2.14
CA GLY A 248 1.26 5.28 -3.14
C GLY A 248 0.73 5.06 -4.54
N ILE A 249 1.49 5.52 -5.53
CA ILE A 249 1.20 5.39 -6.95
C ILE A 249 2.35 4.63 -7.65
N PRO A 250 2.08 3.96 -8.79
CA PRO A 250 0.79 3.88 -9.49
C PRO A 250 -0.25 3.07 -8.72
N ARG A 251 -1.53 3.41 -8.90
CA ARG A 251 -2.68 2.68 -8.37
C ARG A 251 -3.69 2.47 -9.48
N PHE A 252 -4.19 1.26 -9.63
CA PHE A 252 -5.18 0.90 -10.65
C PHE A 252 -6.45 0.42 -9.97
N ILE A 253 -7.61 0.93 -10.42
CA ILE A 253 -8.92 0.64 -9.84
C ILE A 253 -9.84 0.20 -10.98
N LEU A 254 -10.69 -0.79 -10.75
CA LEU A 254 -11.69 -1.22 -11.71
C LEU A 254 -13.09 -1.10 -11.10
N LEU A 255 -13.99 -0.46 -11.85
CA LEU A 255 -15.39 -0.29 -11.50
C LEU A 255 -16.30 -0.92 -12.56
N ASP A 256 -17.48 -1.38 -12.13
CA ASP A 256 -18.54 -1.85 -13.03
C ASP A 256 -19.32 -0.71 -13.70
N LYS A 257 -20.33 -1.09 -14.52
CA LYS A 257 -21.17 -0.15 -15.28
C LYS A 257 -22.03 0.76 -14.40
N GLU A 258 -22.31 0.34 -13.18
CA GLU A 258 -23.04 1.10 -12.15
C GLU A 258 -22.13 2.00 -11.30
N GLY A 259 -20.81 1.89 -11.47
CA GLY A 259 -19.80 2.59 -10.67
C GLY A 259 -19.52 1.92 -9.33
N LYS A 260 -19.81 0.60 -9.21
CA LYS A 260 -19.44 -0.19 -8.04
C LYS A 260 -18.02 -0.73 -8.18
N ILE A 261 -17.38 -0.94 -7.06
CA ILE A 261 -16.00 -1.41 -7.00
C ILE A 261 -15.93 -2.90 -7.38
N ILE A 262 -15.11 -3.19 -8.38
CA ILE A 262 -14.66 -4.55 -8.73
C ILE A 262 -13.32 -4.81 -8.07
N SER A 263 -12.41 -3.84 -8.14
CA SER A 263 -11.10 -3.92 -7.47
C SER A 263 -10.60 -2.53 -7.12
N VAL A 264 -10.08 -2.38 -5.90
CA VAL A 264 -9.43 -1.14 -5.43
C VAL A 264 -7.92 -1.12 -5.70
N ASP A 265 -7.35 -2.26 -6.10
CA ASP A 265 -5.92 -2.41 -6.39
C ASP A 265 -5.72 -3.50 -7.44
N MET A 266 -6.01 -3.17 -8.68
CA MET A 266 -5.76 -4.04 -9.83
C MET A 266 -4.27 -4.25 -10.04
N SER A 267 -3.90 -5.42 -10.56
CA SER A 267 -2.55 -5.69 -11.04
C SER A 267 -2.11 -4.63 -12.06
N ARG A 268 -0.82 -4.36 -12.11
CA ARG A 268 -0.26 -3.37 -13.04
C ARG A 268 -0.48 -3.78 -14.49
N PRO A 269 -0.67 -2.83 -15.42
CA PRO A 269 -0.82 -3.15 -16.86
C PRO A 269 0.33 -3.98 -17.45
N SER A 270 1.54 -3.87 -16.88
CA SER A 270 2.70 -4.69 -17.26
C SER A 270 2.61 -6.14 -16.80
N ASP A 271 1.73 -6.47 -15.83
CA ASP A 271 1.54 -7.82 -15.32
C ASP A 271 0.62 -8.61 -16.25
N PRO A 272 1.02 -9.80 -16.75
CA PRO A 272 0.17 -10.66 -17.60
C PRO A 272 -1.20 -11.00 -16.97
N VAL A 273 -1.28 -11.03 -15.64
CA VAL A 273 -2.53 -11.33 -14.89
C VAL A 273 -3.57 -10.22 -15.05
N SER A 274 -3.16 -8.97 -15.26
CA SER A 274 -4.09 -7.83 -15.45
C SER A 274 -5.05 -8.05 -16.60
N TYR A 275 -4.57 -8.64 -17.69
CA TYR A 275 -5.37 -8.95 -18.85
C TYR A 275 -6.42 -10.03 -18.57
N THR A 276 -6.02 -11.09 -17.84
CA THR A 276 -6.92 -12.18 -17.47
C THR A 276 -8.01 -11.72 -16.53
N HIS A 277 -7.70 -10.83 -15.60
CA HIS A 277 -8.68 -10.25 -14.68
C HIS A 277 -9.73 -9.40 -15.42
N LEU A 278 -9.31 -8.50 -16.31
CA LEU A 278 -10.25 -7.70 -17.11
C LEU A 278 -11.14 -8.59 -17.97
N ARG A 279 -10.59 -9.61 -18.61
CA ARG A 279 -11.34 -10.56 -19.44
C ARG A 279 -12.34 -11.40 -18.63
N ALA A 280 -11.97 -11.85 -17.44
CA ALA A 280 -12.87 -12.61 -16.56
C ALA A 280 -14.13 -11.81 -16.20
N HIS A 281 -13.97 -10.49 -15.96
CA HIS A 281 -15.10 -9.61 -15.64
C HIS A 281 -15.97 -9.28 -16.88
N GLU A 282 -15.39 -9.21 -18.09
CA GLU A 282 -16.18 -9.10 -19.33
C GLU A 282 -17.06 -10.34 -19.56
N THR A 283 -16.51 -11.53 -19.37
CA THR A 283 -17.24 -12.79 -19.58
C THR A 283 -18.32 -13.06 -18.55
N ALA A 284 -18.09 -12.69 -17.29
CA ALA A 284 -19.08 -12.82 -16.21
C ALA A 284 -20.27 -11.84 -16.36
N ALA A 285 -20.09 -10.72 -17.05
CA ALA A 285 -21.15 -9.74 -17.31
C ALA A 285 -21.99 -10.05 -18.56
N ASN A 286 -21.56 -11.03 -19.37
CA ASN A 286 -22.27 -11.50 -20.58
C ASN A 286 -23.01 -12.83 -20.35
N LEU A 287 -23.08 -13.31 -19.10
CA LEU A 287 -23.90 -14.41 -18.62
C LEU A 287 -25.09 -13.88 -17.80
#